data_341d5ad7a97f3d33eefa7fbe63ef79cf
#
_entry.id   341d5ad7a97f3d33eefa7fbe63ef79cf
#
_cell.length_a   1.000
_cell.length_b   1.000
_cell.length_c   1.000
_cell.angle_alpha   90.00
_cell.angle_beta   90.00
_cell.angle_gamma   90.00
#
_symmetry.space_group_name_H-M   'P 1'
#
loop_
_entity.id
_entity.type
_entity.pdbx_description
1 polymer ?
#
loop_
_entity_poly.entity_id
_entity_poly.type
_entity_poly.pdbx_seq_one_letter_code
_entity_poly.pdbx_strand_id
1 'polypeptide(L)' 'GQLRSIEPLDGGEALLHMADGAKVPCSRRQLPLLRQALGGAGGAGG' A
#
# COMPACT_ATOMS: atom_id res chain seq x y z
N GLY A 1 -1.06 -11.13 6.38
CA GLY A 1 -0.60 -10.13 7.28
C GLY A 1 -1.35 -8.84 7.11
N GLN A 2 -1.13 -7.97 8.03
CA GLN A 2 -1.78 -6.69 8.01
C GLN A 2 -0.78 -5.59 7.65
N LEU A 3 -1.24 -4.64 6.88
CA LEU A 3 -0.44 -3.51 6.48
C LEU A 3 -0.31 -2.54 7.65
N ARG A 4 0.93 -2.18 7.95
CA ARG A 4 1.21 -1.24 9.02
C ARG A 4 1.37 0.18 8.48
N SER A 5 2.16 0.33 7.43
CA SER A 5 2.39 1.62 6.83
C SER A 5 2.89 1.45 5.41
N ILE A 6 2.87 2.53 4.66
CA ILE A 6 3.34 2.56 3.28
C ILE A 6 4.41 3.63 3.19
N GLU A 7 5.57 3.26 2.69
CA GLU A 7 6.68 4.19 2.51
C GLU A 7 6.83 4.53 1.04
N PRO A 8 6.61 5.78 0.64
CA PRO A 8 6.80 6.16 -0.76
C PRO A 8 8.29 6.16 -1.12
N LEU A 9 8.57 5.71 -2.32
CA LEU A 9 9.93 5.66 -2.85
C LEU A 9 10.08 6.65 -3.99
N ASP A 10 11.34 6.93 -4.34
CA ASP A 10 11.65 7.99 -5.30
C ASP A 10 11.06 7.75 -6.69
N GLY A 11 10.97 6.50 -7.10
CA GLY A 11 10.50 6.18 -8.43
C GLY A 11 8.99 6.12 -8.58
N GLY A 12 8.26 6.53 -7.56
CA GLY A 12 6.82 6.41 -7.58
C GLY A 12 6.32 5.08 -7.05
N GLU A 13 7.24 4.20 -6.69
CA GLU A 13 6.90 2.95 -6.04
C GLU A 13 6.66 3.19 -4.55
N ALA A 14 6.31 2.13 -3.86
CA ALA A 14 6.16 2.18 -2.42
C ALA A 14 6.63 0.88 -1.79
N LEU A 15 7.03 0.99 -0.55
CA LEU A 15 7.40 -0.17 0.25
C LEU A 15 6.35 -0.35 1.33
N LEU A 16 5.74 -1.52 1.35
CA LEU A 16 4.69 -1.81 2.31
C LEU A 16 5.32 -2.42 3.55
N HIS A 17 5.08 -1.81 4.68
CA HIS A 17 5.55 -2.34 5.96
C HIS A 17 4.41 -3.08 6.62
N MET A 18 4.60 -4.37 6.76
CA MET A 18 3.56 -5.22 7.33
C MET A 18 3.70 -5.28 8.85
N ALA A 19 2.61 -5.65 9.50
CA ALA A 19 2.58 -5.67 10.97
C ALA A 19 3.54 -6.71 11.55
N ASP A 20 3.83 -7.75 10.79
CA ASP A 20 4.74 -8.80 11.25
C ASP A 20 6.21 -8.45 11.00
N GLY A 21 6.48 -7.28 10.50
CA GLY A 21 7.84 -6.86 10.22
C GLY A 21 8.28 -7.11 8.80
N ALA A 22 7.46 -7.73 8.00
CA ALA A 22 7.80 -7.98 6.60
C ALA A 22 7.72 -6.68 5.79
N LYS A 23 8.48 -6.65 4.71
CA LYS A 23 8.47 -5.52 3.79
C LYS A 23 8.18 -6.05 2.39
N VAL A 24 7.20 -5.45 1.75
CA VAL A 24 6.76 -5.88 0.42
C VAL A 24 6.87 -4.70 -0.53
N PRO A 25 7.67 -4.83 -1.60
CA PRO A 25 7.74 -3.76 -2.59
C PRO A 25 6.46 -3.71 -3.42
N CYS A 26 6.04 -2.51 -3.73
CA CYS A 26 4.85 -2.30 -4.54
C CYS A 26 5.21 -1.38 -5.70
N SER A 27 4.97 -1.84 -6.91
CA SER A 27 5.29 -1.04 -8.07
C SER A 27 4.31 0.11 -8.22
N ARG A 28 4.75 1.11 -8.96
CA ARG A 28 3.97 2.30 -9.20
C ARG A 28 2.61 1.98 -9.80
N ARG A 29 2.57 0.98 -10.68
CA ARG A 29 1.33 0.57 -11.33
C ARG A 29 0.35 -0.07 -10.36
N GLN A 30 0.89 -0.73 -9.36
CA GLN A 30 0.06 -1.45 -8.41
C GLN A 30 -0.50 -0.57 -7.31
N LEU A 31 0.07 0.60 -7.12
CA LEU A 31 -0.36 1.49 -6.06
C LEU A 31 -1.83 1.88 -6.16
N PRO A 32 -2.35 2.26 -7.32
CA PRO A 32 -3.78 2.57 -7.41
C PRO A 32 -4.66 1.38 -7.06
N LEU A 33 -4.25 0.19 -7.49
CA LEU A 33 -5.00 -1.02 -7.18
C LEU A 33 -4.96 -1.31 -5.70
N LEU A 34 -3.80 -1.12 -5.10
CA LEU A 34 -3.65 -1.33 -3.68
C LEU A 34 -4.52 -0.36 -2.88
N ARG A 35 -4.55 0.89 -3.29
CA ARG A 35 -5.38 1.88 -2.63
C ARG A 35 -6.85 1.53 -2.71
N GLN A 36 -7.27 1.00 -3.84
CA GLN A 36 -8.64 0.55 -3.98
C GLN A 36 -8.92 -0.62 -3.05
N ALA A 37 -7.97 -1.54 -2.94
CA ALA A 37 -8.16 -2.70 -2.09
C ALA A 37 -8.21 -2.32 -0.62
N LEU A 38 -7.37 -1.39 -0.22
CA LEU A 38 -7.29 -0.99 1.18
C LEU A 38 -8.37 -0.01 1.58
N GLY A 39 -8.61 0.96 0.71
CA GLY A 39 -9.56 2.01 1.03
C GLY A 39 -10.81 1.98 0.21
N GLY A 40 -10.86 1.09 -0.77
CA GLY A 40 -11.94 1.13 -1.73
C GLY A 40 -13.30 1.00 -1.10
N ALA A 41 -13.44 0.03 -0.27
CA ALA A 41 -14.71 -0.17 0.40
C ALA A 41 -14.99 0.98 1.35
N GLY A 42 -13.99 1.31 2.14
CA GLY A 42 -14.14 2.42 3.04
C GLY A 42 -13.93 3.72 2.33
N GLY A 43 -13.07 3.69 1.34
CA GLY A 43 -12.75 4.86 0.60
C GLY A 43 -13.93 5.44 -0.13
N ALA A 44 -14.89 4.61 -0.41
CA ALA A 44 -16.10 5.10 -0.99
C ALA A 44 -16.64 6.21 -0.13
N GLY A 45 -16.48 6.03 1.12
CA GLY A 45 -16.96 7.04 2.05
C GLY A 45 -15.91 8.06 2.39
N GLY A 46 -14.74 7.79 2.02
CA GLY A 46 -13.76 8.76 2.46
C GLY A 46 -12.78 8.84 1.44
#